data_45486cb728828883bab64600968911a1
#
_entry.id   45486cb728828883bab64600968911a1
#
_cell.length_a   1.000
_cell.length_b   1.000
_cell.length_c   1.000
_cell.angle_alpha   90.00
_cell.angle_beta   90.00
_cell.angle_gamma   90.00
#
_symmetry.space_group_name_H-M   'P 1'
#
loop_
_entity.id
_entity.type
_entity.pdbx_description
1 polymer ?
#
loop_
_entity_poly.entity_id
_entity_poly.type
_entity_poly.pdbx_seq_one_letter_code
_entity_poly.pdbx_strand_id
1 'polypeptide(L)'
;MKYLTLKIILSFILIIGISFASFAGKKKVLVSSSEPDAAIYSNGIKVGIGQAEIIVLSKSCVTINIRKVGYLEIEETICNKKGFPKPPKTKYYEMITDPAYDASIQTDMANTDIEVELNSDRTEVESWKILNQIITSYFDVIEISDRETGYLRTAWNLQTFDNASIRTRMIVKIGTLQPLSYKVKLVSEIAGPATSVKSDHLFSEWDRVLRTYETVIGQITSRLK
;
A
#
# COMPACT_ATOMS: atom_id res chain seq x y z
N MET A 1 -5.25 -22.69 -75.41
CA MET A 1 -4.27 -21.90 -74.62
C MET A 1 -4.79 -20.53 -74.12
N LYS A 2 -5.57 -19.77 -74.87
CA LYS A 2 -6.06 -18.43 -74.43
C LYS A 2 -6.93 -18.44 -73.19
N TYR A 3 -7.71 -19.47 -72.90
CA TYR A 3 -8.58 -19.54 -71.69
C TYR A 3 -7.84 -19.94 -70.40
N LEU A 4 -6.69 -20.61 -70.54
CA LEU A 4 -5.89 -21.00 -69.34
C LEU A 4 -5.12 -19.82 -68.80
N THR A 5 -4.58 -18.95 -69.67
CA THR A 5 -3.90 -17.71 -69.26
C THR A 5 -4.85 -16.70 -68.60
N LEU A 6 -6.09 -16.59 -69.07
CA LEU A 6 -7.09 -15.72 -68.51
C LEU A 6 -7.50 -16.13 -67.07
N LYS A 7 -7.64 -17.43 -66.82
CA LYS A 7 -7.96 -17.97 -65.48
C LYS A 7 -6.81 -17.76 -64.46
N ILE A 8 -5.56 -17.88 -64.92
CA ILE A 8 -4.39 -17.65 -64.05
C ILE A 8 -4.27 -16.17 -63.69
N ILE A 9 -4.52 -15.25 -64.63
CA ILE A 9 -4.50 -13.79 -64.37
C ILE A 9 -5.64 -13.39 -63.42
N LEU A 10 -6.85 -13.96 -63.58
CA LEU A 10 -7.98 -13.68 -62.69
C LEU A 10 -7.76 -14.22 -61.28
N SER A 11 -7.10 -15.38 -61.12
CA SER A 11 -6.72 -15.96 -59.84
C SER A 11 -5.64 -15.14 -59.13
N PHE A 12 -4.68 -14.56 -59.87
CA PHE A 12 -3.63 -13.71 -59.29
C PHE A 12 -4.16 -12.33 -58.83
N ILE A 13 -5.15 -11.76 -59.52
CA ILE A 13 -5.82 -10.52 -59.10
C ILE A 13 -6.64 -10.72 -57.83
N LEU A 14 -7.26 -11.91 -57.65
CA LEU A 14 -8.04 -12.22 -56.45
C LEU A 14 -7.17 -12.41 -55.19
N ILE A 15 -5.92 -12.84 -55.34
CA ILE A 15 -4.98 -13.03 -54.20
C ILE A 15 -4.35 -11.73 -53.76
N ILE A 16 -4.18 -10.71 -54.62
CA ILE A 16 -3.63 -9.40 -54.29
C ILE A 16 -4.66 -8.51 -53.55
N GLY A 17 -5.98 -8.81 -53.68
CA GLY A 17 -7.06 -8.04 -53.06
C GLY A 17 -7.27 -8.22 -51.55
N ILE A 18 -6.56 -9.16 -50.87
CA ILE A 18 -6.85 -9.56 -49.49
C ILE A 18 -5.87 -8.94 -48.48
N SER A 19 -4.89 -8.17 -48.90
CA SER A 19 -3.89 -7.56 -48.00
C SER A 19 -4.17 -6.11 -47.60
N PHE A 20 -5.41 -5.68 -47.49
CA PHE A 20 -5.72 -4.50 -46.71
C PHE A 20 -5.68 -4.88 -45.23
N ALA A 21 -4.47 -4.99 -44.69
CA ALA A 21 -4.28 -4.92 -43.25
C ALA A 21 -4.98 -3.65 -42.77
N SER A 22 -6.13 -3.82 -42.09
CA SER A 22 -6.78 -2.74 -41.39
C SER A 22 -5.74 -2.09 -40.48
N PHE A 23 -5.16 -0.98 -40.89
CA PHE A 23 -4.42 -0.10 -39.98
C PHE A 23 -5.40 0.43 -38.96
N ALA A 24 -5.61 -0.35 -37.89
CA ALA A 24 -6.37 0.11 -36.76
C ALA A 24 -5.69 1.40 -36.27
N GLY A 25 -6.36 2.55 -36.47
CA GLY A 25 -5.81 3.84 -36.10
C GLY A 25 -5.41 3.84 -34.64
N LYS A 26 -4.12 4.01 -34.35
CA LYS A 26 -3.58 4.14 -32.99
C LYS A 26 -3.50 5.61 -32.60
N LYS A 27 -3.71 5.91 -31.32
CA LYS A 27 -3.45 7.21 -30.72
C LYS A 27 -2.27 7.09 -29.75
N LYS A 28 -1.39 8.07 -29.79
CA LYS A 28 -0.28 8.21 -28.86
C LYS A 28 -0.65 9.27 -27.85
N VAL A 29 -0.50 8.97 -26.58
CA VAL A 29 -0.71 9.88 -25.46
C VAL A 29 0.60 9.98 -24.69
N LEU A 30 1.19 11.16 -24.61
CA LEU A 30 2.31 11.42 -23.73
C LEU A 30 1.79 11.67 -22.34
N VAL A 31 2.03 10.71 -21.43
CA VAL A 31 1.66 10.78 -20.02
C VAL A 31 2.84 11.30 -19.23
N SER A 32 2.61 12.25 -18.34
CA SER A 32 3.61 12.76 -17.41
C SER A 32 3.03 12.98 -16.01
N SER A 33 3.90 12.89 -15.00
CA SER A 33 3.56 13.05 -13.59
C SER A 33 4.29 14.26 -13.00
N SER A 34 3.73 14.88 -11.93
CA SER A 34 4.41 15.88 -11.12
C SER A 34 5.70 15.34 -10.50
N GLU A 35 5.75 14.02 -10.27
CA GLU A 35 6.85 13.33 -9.62
C GLU A 35 7.73 12.65 -10.69
N PRO A 36 8.99 13.11 -10.89
CA PRO A 36 9.84 12.64 -11.98
C PRO A 36 10.32 11.18 -11.83
N ASP A 37 10.21 10.61 -10.62
CA ASP A 37 10.55 9.23 -10.29
C ASP A 37 9.33 8.31 -10.16
N ALA A 38 8.11 8.81 -10.39
CA ALA A 38 6.90 8.00 -10.36
C ALA A 38 6.89 6.95 -11.46
N ALA A 39 6.58 5.70 -11.13
CA ALA A 39 6.46 4.61 -12.08
C ALA A 39 5.12 4.68 -12.82
N ILE A 40 5.15 4.63 -14.15
CA ILE A 40 3.97 4.67 -15.01
C ILE A 40 3.73 3.28 -15.59
N TYR A 41 2.51 2.79 -15.45
CA TYR A 41 2.06 1.49 -15.95
C TYR A 41 0.96 1.68 -17.00
N SER A 42 0.91 0.78 -17.97
CA SER A 42 -0.13 0.66 -18.98
C SER A 42 -0.67 -0.77 -18.94
N ASN A 43 -1.94 -0.94 -18.60
CA ASN A 43 -2.57 -2.26 -18.39
C ASN A 43 -1.73 -3.17 -17.47
N GLY A 44 -1.20 -2.64 -16.37
CA GLY A 44 -0.38 -3.36 -15.39
C GLY A 44 1.10 -3.56 -15.78
N ILE A 45 1.52 -3.20 -17.00
CA ILE A 45 2.90 -3.29 -17.46
C ILE A 45 3.60 -1.95 -17.27
N LYS A 46 4.75 -1.92 -16.59
CA LYS A 46 5.56 -0.71 -16.43
C LYS A 46 6.10 -0.25 -17.78
N VAL A 47 5.80 1.00 -18.16
CA VAL A 47 6.16 1.58 -19.46
C VAL A 47 7.10 2.79 -19.36
N GLY A 48 7.28 3.35 -18.17
CA GLY A 48 8.19 4.48 -17.96
C GLY A 48 8.29 4.93 -16.50
N ILE A 49 9.07 5.98 -16.30
CA ILE A 49 9.26 6.67 -15.01
C ILE A 49 9.12 8.17 -15.29
N GLY A 50 8.31 8.89 -14.49
CA GLY A 50 8.01 10.31 -14.62
C GLY A 50 7.27 10.68 -15.91
N GLN A 51 7.60 10.03 -17.02
CA GLN A 51 7.01 10.25 -18.34
C GLN A 51 7.01 8.97 -19.18
N ALA A 52 5.94 8.74 -19.96
CA ALA A 52 5.83 7.61 -20.89
C ALA A 52 4.89 7.91 -22.07
N GLU A 53 5.19 7.35 -23.25
CA GLU A 53 4.27 7.35 -24.39
C GLU A 53 3.35 6.11 -24.31
N ILE A 54 2.04 6.34 -24.20
CA ILE A 54 1.02 5.30 -24.16
C ILE A 54 0.34 5.18 -25.53
N ILE A 55 0.23 3.95 -26.04
CA ILE A 55 -0.44 3.66 -27.32
C ILE A 55 -1.85 3.14 -27.03
N VAL A 56 -2.87 3.88 -27.48
CA VAL A 56 -4.28 3.47 -27.40
C VAL A 56 -4.76 3.07 -28.79
N LEU A 57 -5.01 1.77 -28.98
CA LEU A 57 -5.46 1.22 -30.26
C LEU A 57 -6.91 1.64 -30.54
N SER A 58 -7.29 1.70 -31.81
CA SER A 58 -8.68 1.96 -32.20
C SER A 58 -9.62 0.92 -31.59
N LYS A 59 -10.79 1.37 -31.14
CA LYS A 59 -11.84 0.55 -30.51
C LYS A 59 -11.39 -0.10 -29.17
N SER A 60 -10.29 0.35 -28.55
CA SER A 60 -9.79 -0.17 -27.28
C SER A 60 -9.71 0.92 -26.20
N CYS A 61 -9.50 0.48 -24.96
CA CYS A 61 -9.16 1.30 -23.80
C CYS A 61 -7.86 0.79 -23.20
N VAL A 62 -7.15 1.69 -22.51
CA VAL A 62 -5.93 1.39 -21.75
C VAL A 62 -6.08 1.99 -20.37
N THR A 63 -5.83 1.20 -19.33
CA THR A 63 -5.76 1.67 -17.94
C THR A 63 -4.33 2.10 -17.64
N ILE A 64 -4.19 3.34 -17.17
CA ILE A 64 -2.93 3.93 -16.74
C ILE A 64 -2.93 3.93 -15.22
N ASN A 65 -1.86 3.39 -14.62
CA ASN A 65 -1.60 3.53 -13.19
C ASN A 65 -0.29 4.30 -13.01
N ILE A 66 -0.29 5.28 -12.10
CA ILE A 66 0.93 6.02 -11.71
C ILE A 66 1.15 5.79 -10.23
N ARG A 67 2.34 5.29 -9.87
CA ARG A 67 2.69 4.85 -8.52
C ARG A 67 4.00 5.45 -8.07
N LYS A 68 4.00 5.97 -6.85
CA LYS A 68 5.19 6.39 -6.11
C LYS A 68 4.97 6.13 -4.62
N VAL A 69 6.00 5.65 -3.95
CA VAL A 69 5.95 5.44 -2.48
C VAL A 69 5.70 6.80 -1.80
N GLY A 70 4.75 6.83 -0.86
CA GLY A 70 4.35 8.05 -0.14
C GLY A 70 3.32 8.92 -0.87
N TYR A 71 2.79 8.46 -1.99
CA TYR A 71 1.76 9.16 -2.76
C TYR A 71 0.55 8.26 -3.01
N LEU A 72 -0.60 8.88 -3.19
CA LEU A 72 -1.82 8.18 -3.62
C LEU A 72 -1.64 7.67 -5.05
N GLU A 73 -2.03 6.42 -5.29
CA GLU A 73 -2.02 5.85 -6.64
C GLU A 73 -3.05 6.56 -7.52
N ILE A 74 -2.65 6.91 -8.73
CA ILE A 74 -3.55 7.42 -9.75
C ILE A 74 -3.90 6.29 -10.69
N GLU A 75 -5.21 6.05 -10.91
CA GLU A 75 -5.72 5.13 -11.90
C GLU A 75 -6.69 5.86 -12.83
N GLU A 76 -6.44 5.81 -14.14
CA GLU A 76 -7.34 6.36 -15.15
C GLU A 76 -7.38 5.49 -16.40
N THR A 77 -8.57 5.35 -16.98
CA THR A 77 -8.76 4.61 -18.24
C THR A 77 -8.98 5.56 -19.40
N ILE A 78 -8.11 5.49 -20.41
CA ILE A 78 -8.20 6.27 -21.65
C ILE A 78 -8.70 5.36 -22.78
N CYS A 79 -9.78 5.76 -23.46
CA CYS A 79 -10.43 4.98 -24.51
C CYS A 79 -10.33 5.65 -25.88
N ASN A 80 -10.04 4.88 -26.93
CA ASN A 80 -10.10 5.29 -28.33
C ASN A 80 -11.25 4.57 -29.07
N LYS A 81 -12.46 4.71 -28.54
CA LYS A 81 -13.69 4.11 -29.09
C LYS A 81 -14.86 5.11 -29.12
N LYS A 82 -15.88 4.80 -29.95
CA LYS A 82 -17.09 5.62 -30.05
C LYS A 82 -17.79 5.71 -28.68
N GLY A 83 -18.29 6.91 -28.35
CA GLY A 83 -18.95 7.17 -27.05
C GLY A 83 -18.02 7.62 -25.93
N PHE A 84 -16.72 7.69 -26.17
CA PHE A 84 -15.72 8.19 -25.22
C PHE A 84 -15.02 9.46 -25.76
N PRO A 85 -14.49 10.31 -24.89
CA PRO A 85 -13.64 11.42 -25.32
C PRO A 85 -12.44 10.90 -26.12
N LYS A 86 -12.04 11.67 -27.15
CA LYS A 86 -10.83 11.30 -27.92
C LYS A 86 -9.60 11.36 -27.02
N PRO A 87 -8.68 10.36 -27.08
CA PRO A 87 -7.42 10.42 -26.36
C PRO A 87 -6.67 11.72 -26.61
N PRO A 88 -6.24 12.46 -25.58
CA PRO A 88 -5.45 13.68 -25.73
C PRO A 88 -4.07 13.36 -26.29
N LYS A 89 -3.35 14.38 -26.79
CA LYS A 89 -1.94 14.19 -27.18
C LYS A 89 -1.01 14.10 -25.97
N THR A 90 -1.33 14.87 -24.93
CA THR A 90 -0.59 14.92 -23.66
C THR A 90 -1.56 14.85 -22.48
N LYS A 91 -1.17 14.18 -21.42
CA LYS A 91 -1.91 14.14 -20.15
C LYS A 91 -0.91 14.27 -19.01
N TYR A 92 -1.11 15.29 -18.18
CA TYR A 92 -0.33 15.52 -16.97
C TYR A 92 -1.16 15.13 -15.76
N TYR A 93 -0.50 14.48 -14.79
CA TYR A 93 -1.08 14.07 -13.52
C TYR A 93 -0.30 14.68 -12.37
N GLU A 94 -1.00 15.39 -11.51
CA GLU A 94 -0.46 15.86 -10.24
C GLU A 94 -0.70 14.79 -9.18
N MET A 95 0.38 14.28 -8.58
CA MET A 95 0.32 13.29 -7.51
C MET A 95 0.12 13.99 -6.16
N ILE A 96 -0.74 13.40 -5.33
CA ILE A 96 -1.05 13.89 -3.99
C ILE A 96 -0.35 12.97 -3.00
N THR A 97 0.30 13.53 -1.96
CA THR A 97 0.91 12.76 -0.88
C THR A 97 -0.13 11.91 -0.16
N ASP A 98 0.29 10.72 0.28
CA ASP A 98 -0.56 9.82 1.06
C ASP A 98 -0.57 10.27 2.54
N PRO A 99 -1.72 10.75 3.08
CA PRO A 99 -1.79 11.22 4.47
C PRO A 99 -1.46 10.13 5.50
N ALA A 100 -1.79 8.87 5.20
CA ALA A 100 -1.47 7.74 6.08
C ALA A 100 0.05 7.49 6.12
N TYR A 101 0.71 7.63 4.97
CA TYR A 101 2.15 7.53 4.87
C TYR A 101 2.85 8.66 5.62
N ASP A 102 2.40 9.90 5.47
CA ASP A 102 2.96 11.08 6.15
C ASP A 102 2.78 11.02 7.67
N ALA A 103 1.65 10.47 8.14
CA ALA A 103 1.36 10.30 9.57
C ALA A 103 2.12 9.15 10.22
N SER A 104 2.95 8.40 9.48
CA SER A 104 3.62 7.19 9.94
C SER A 104 5.12 7.21 9.67
N ILE A 105 5.83 6.28 10.31
CA ILE A 105 7.24 5.99 10.05
C ILE A 105 7.40 4.50 9.71
N GLN A 106 8.34 4.20 8.86
CA GLN A 106 8.78 2.83 8.65
C GLN A 106 9.71 2.40 9.79
N THR A 107 9.51 1.21 10.34
CA THR A 107 10.28 0.72 11.49
C THR A 107 10.28 -0.81 11.56
N ASP A 108 11.41 -1.39 11.95
CA ASP A 108 11.54 -2.82 12.21
C ASP A 108 10.84 -3.27 13.51
N MET A 109 10.32 -2.31 14.29
CA MET A 109 9.62 -2.59 15.55
C MET A 109 8.14 -2.92 15.36
N ALA A 110 7.55 -2.59 14.21
CA ALA A 110 6.17 -2.93 13.93
C ALA A 110 5.97 -4.44 13.84
N ASN A 111 4.95 -4.96 14.52
CA ASN A 111 4.56 -6.38 14.51
C ASN A 111 5.64 -7.38 15.01
N THR A 112 6.71 -6.89 15.64
CA THR A 112 7.82 -7.69 16.16
C THR A 112 7.77 -7.73 17.68
N ASP A 113 8.04 -8.91 18.28
CA ASP A 113 8.22 -9.06 19.73
C ASP A 113 9.59 -8.49 20.13
N ILE A 114 9.60 -7.42 20.91
CA ILE A 114 10.82 -6.78 21.43
C ILE A 114 10.99 -7.18 22.89
N GLU A 115 12.12 -7.78 23.21
CA GLU A 115 12.43 -8.20 24.58
C GLU A 115 13.01 -7.04 25.39
N VAL A 116 12.41 -6.79 26.55
CA VAL A 116 12.81 -5.75 27.50
C VAL A 116 13.14 -6.41 28.83
N GLU A 117 14.41 -6.50 29.15
CA GLU A 117 14.88 -6.96 30.46
C GLU A 117 14.57 -5.90 31.53
N LEU A 118 14.14 -6.37 32.70
CA LEU A 118 13.81 -5.49 33.83
C LEU A 118 15.02 -5.23 34.70
N ASN A 119 15.07 -4.04 35.28
CA ASN A 119 16.07 -3.71 36.28
C ASN A 119 15.92 -4.63 37.50
N SER A 120 17.00 -5.31 37.89
CA SER A 120 17.06 -6.26 39.02
C SER A 120 16.74 -5.61 40.37
N ASP A 121 16.88 -4.28 40.49
CA ASP A 121 16.64 -3.54 41.73
C ASP A 121 15.14 -3.20 41.94
N ARG A 122 14.30 -3.55 40.97
CA ARG A 122 12.85 -3.31 41.05
C ARG A 122 12.08 -4.61 41.22
N THR A 123 11.01 -4.51 41.99
CA THR A 123 10.06 -5.63 42.10
C THR A 123 9.25 -5.76 40.80
N GLU A 124 8.76 -6.95 40.52
CA GLU A 124 7.83 -7.19 39.41
C GLU A 124 6.59 -6.27 39.47
N VAL A 125 6.07 -6.06 40.69
CA VAL A 125 4.90 -5.20 40.93
C VAL A 125 5.16 -3.73 40.52
N GLU A 126 6.33 -3.20 40.84
CA GLU A 126 6.73 -1.84 40.46
C GLU A 126 6.92 -1.74 38.94
N SER A 127 7.59 -2.69 38.36
CA SER A 127 7.80 -2.76 36.91
C SER A 127 6.47 -2.83 36.16
N TRP A 128 5.52 -3.65 36.64
CA TRP A 128 4.18 -3.75 36.07
C TRP A 128 3.39 -2.44 36.16
N LYS A 129 3.48 -1.71 37.26
CA LYS A 129 2.87 -0.39 37.42
C LYS A 129 3.45 0.62 36.44
N ILE A 130 4.78 0.68 36.29
CA ILE A 130 5.45 1.57 35.36
C ILE A 130 5.03 1.25 33.92
N LEU A 131 5.02 -0.04 33.57
CA LEU A 131 4.57 -0.50 32.25
C LEU A 131 3.14 -0.03 31.94
N ASN A 132 2.20 -0.24 32.89
CA ASN A 132 0.82 0.20 32.71
C ASN A 132 0.72 1.73 32.58
N GLN A 133 1.49 2.50 33.36
CA GLN A 133 1.51 3.96 33.25
C GLN A 133 1.98 4.43 31.85
N ILE A 134 3.01 3.79 31.30
CA ILE A 134 3.50 4.12 29.97
C ILE A 134 2.43 3.77 28.93
N ILE A 135 1.88 2.56 28.99
CA ILE A 135 0.90 2.08 28.01
C ILE A 135 -0.34 2.96 28.03
N THR A 136 -0.86 3.32 29.19
CA THR A 136 -2.06 4.17 29.31
C THR A 136 -1.83 5.62 28.91
N SER A 137 -0.58 6.06 28.74
CA SER A 137 -0.30 7.38 28.15
C SER A 137 -0.41 7.40 26.61
N TYR A 138 -0.46 6.24 25.97
CA TYR A 138 -0.60 6.08 24.51
C TYR A 138 -1.92 5.44 24.10
N PHE A 139 -2.48 4.59 24.96
CA PHE A 139 -3.69 3.82 24.69
C PHE A 139 -4.71 4.04 25.81
N ASP A 140 -5.86 4.58 25.47
CA ASP A 140 -6.90 4.93 26.46
C ASP A 140 -7.48 3.71 27.19
N VAL A 141 -7.49 2.54 26.53
CA VAL A 141 -8.16 1.33 27.04
C VAL A 141 -7.22 0.14 27.04
N ILE A 142 -7.04 -0.46 28.22
CA ILE A 142 -6.47 -1.79 28.39
C ILE A 142 -7.64 -2.79 28.37
N GLU A 143 -7.65 -3.67 27.37
CA GLU A 143 -8.70 -4.67 27.20
C GLU A 143 -8.50 -5.90 28.11
N ILE A 144 -7.23 -6.31 28.28
CA ILE A 144 -6.81 -7.40 29.16
C ILE A 144 -5.59 -6.96 29.95
N SER A 145 -5.59 -7.15 31.25
CA SER A 145 -4.45 -6.96 32.12
C SER A 145 -4.42 -8.07 33.19
N ASP A 146 -3.48 -8.97 33.05
CA ASP A 146 -3.26 -10.06 33.97
C ASP A 146 -1.78 -10.09 34.36
N ARG A 147 -1.50 -9.61 35.58
CA ARG A 147 -0.13 -9.59 36.11
C ARG A 147 0.39 -10.99 36.41
N GLU A 148 -0.47 -11.93 36.86
CA GLU A 148 -0.03 -13.26 37.27
C GLU A 148 0.53 -14.04 36.09
N THR A 149 -0.10 -13.92 34.91
CA THR A 149 0.38 -14.51 33.66
C THR A 149 1.36 -13.59 32.91
N GLY A 150 1.51 -12.33 33.38
CA GLY A 150 2.32 -11.31 32.71
C GLY A 150 1.79 -10.93 31.33
N TYR A 151 0.48 -11.02 31.11
CA TYR A 151 -0.17 -10.69 29.85
C TYR A 151 -0.94 -9.39 29.93
N LEU A 152 -0.69 -8.50 28.95
CA LEU A 152 -1.46 -7.28 28.79
C LEU A 152 -1.76 -7.07 27.29
N ARG A 153 -2.99 -6.65 26.99
CA ARG A 153 -3.39 -6.24 25.65
C ARG A 153 -4.27 -4.99 25.73
N THR A 154 -3.94 -3.99 24.92
CA THR A 154 -4.81 -2.81 24.77
C THR A 154 -5.94 -3.09 23.77
N ALA A 155 -7.00 -2.33 23.83
CA ALA A 155 -7.96 -2.24 22.76
C ALA A 155 -7.28 -1.69 21.48
N TRP A 156 -7.90 -1.94 20.34
CA TRP A 156 -7.47 -1.32 19.09
C TRP A 156 -7.73 0.20 19.13
N ASN A 157 -6.72 0.97 18.80
CA ASN A 157 -6.86 2.38 18.46
C ASN A 157 -6.92 2.49 16.93
N LEU A 158 -8.03 3.04 16.40
CA LEU A 158 -8.27 3.19 14.97
C LEU A 158 -8.06 4.65 14.56
N GLN A 159 -7.22 4.88 13.55
CA GLN A 159 -7.11 6.15 12.86
C GLN A 159 -7.51 5.97 11.39
N THR A 160 -8.47 6.78 10.93
CA THR A 160 -8.98 6.72 9.57
C THR A 160 -8.45 7.90 8.76
N PHE A 161 -7.98 7.60 7.56
CA PHE A 161 -7.55 8.53 6.52
C PHE A 161 -8.48 8.38 5.31
N ASP A 162 -8.43 9.32 4.37
CA ASP A 162 -9.27 9.29 3.16
C ASP A 162 -9.03 8.02 2.32
N ASN A 163 -7.81 7.49 2.34
CA ASN A 163 -7.39 6.34 1.54
C ASN A 163 -7.16 5.06 2.35
N ALA A 164 -7.09 5.13 3.68
CA ALA A 164 -6.76 4.00 4.53
C ALA A 164 -7.37 4.11 5.94
N SER A 165 -7.53 2.96 6.58
CA SER A 165 -7.80 2.83 8.01
C SER A 165 -6.65 2.08 8.65
N ILE A 166 -6.01 2.68 9.67
CA ILE A 166 -4.88 2.09 10.38
C ILE A 166 -5.33 1.81 11.81
N ARG A 167 -5.10 0.59 12.27
CA ARG A 167 -5.35 0.25 13.67
C ARG A 167 -4.07 -0.20 14.35
N THR A 168 -3.91 0.24 15.59
CA THR A 168 -2.73 -0.05 16.40
C THR A 168 -3.15 -0.54 17.77
N ARG A 169 -2.45 -1.52 18.32
CA ARG A 169 -2.56 -1.95 19.72
C ARG A 169 -1.22 -2.44 20.24
N MET A 170 -1.12 -2.52 21.55
CA MET A 170 0.03 -3.09 22.24
C MET A 170 -0.32 -4.42 22.87
N ILE A 171 0.61 -5.37 22.79
CA ILE A 171 0.57 -6.65 23.46
C ILE A 171 1.85 -6.80 24.28
N VAL A 172 1.73 -7.16 25.55
CA VAL A 172 2.85 -7.50 26.42
C VAL A 172 2.67 -8.93 26.91
N LYS A 173 3.77 -9.67 26.96
CA LYS A 173 3.85 -11.04 27.48
C LYS A 173 5.11 -11.18 28.34
N ILE A 174 5.11 -12.05 29.31
CA ILE A 174 6.35 -12.49 29.96
C ILE A 174 7.30 -13.06 28.91
N GLY A 175 8.57 -12.64 28.95
CA GLY A 175 9.65 -13.17 28.13
C GLY A 175 10.37 -14.30 28.89
N THR A 176 11.25 -13.92 29.80
CA THR A 176 11.98 -14.84 30.68
C THR A 176 11.67 -14.53 32.14
N LEU A 177 11.83 -15.52 33.04
CA LEU A 177 11.64 -15.34 34.48
C LEU A 177 12.94 -14.98 35.19
N GLN A 178 14.10 -15.40 34.64
CA GLN A 178 15.43 -15.17 35.21
C GLN A 178 16.45 -14.93 34.07
N PRO A 179 16.91 -13.69 33.84
CA PRO A 179 16.37 -12.46 34.42
C PRO A 179 14.93 -12.21 33.96
N LEU A 180 14.14 -11.49 34.75
CA LEU A 180 12.77 -11.18 34.38
C LEU A 180 12.75 -10.23 33.18
N SER A 181 12.04 -10.61 32.14
CA SER A 181 11.84 -9.79 30.94
C SER A 181 10.39 -9.81 30.47
N TYR A 182 10.00 -8.77 29.72
CA TYR A 182 8.76 -8.72 28.99
C TYR A 182 9.03 -8.69 27.47
N LYS A 183 8.21 -9.39 26.71
CA LYS A 183 8.09 -9.23 25.25
C LYS A 183 6.99 -8.24 24.94
N VAL A 184 7.37 -7.11 24.36
CA VAL A 184 6.45 -6.03 23.99
C VAL A 184 6.30 -6.02 22.49
N LYS A 185 5.05 -6.06 22.00
CA LYS A 185 4.73 -5.97 20.58
C LYS A 185 3.79 -4.81 20.31
N LEU A 186 4.19 -3.93 19.41
CA LEU A 186 3.33 -2.90 18.84
C LEU A 186 2.75 -3.45 17.53
N VAL A 187 1.47 -3.83 17.57
CA VAL A 187 0.76 -4.36 16.40
C VAL A 187 0.23 -3.19 15.61
N SER A 188 0.59 -3.13 14.34
CA SER A 188 0.13 -2.12 13.38
C SER A 188 -0.44 -2.82 12.15
N GLU A 189 -1.67 -2.46 11.80
CA GLU A 189 -2.39 -3.06 10.68
C GLU A 189 -3.08 -1.98 9.85
N ILE A 190 -3.19 -2.23 8.54
CA ILE A 190 -3.79 -1.33 7.56
C ILE A 190 -4.92 -2.03 6.80
N ALA A 191 -5.96 -1.27 6.50
CA ALA A 191 -7.07 -1.66 5.62
C ALA A 191 -7.45 -0.51 4.69
N GLY A 192 -8.38 -0.75 3.78
CA GLY A 192 -8.96 0.29 2.93
C GLY A 192 -9.67 1.40 3.72
N PRO A 193 -10.11 2.48 3.04
CA PRO A 193 -10.74 3.62 3.68
C PRO A 193 -12.02 3.23 4.43
N ALA A 194 -12.32 3.95 5.51
CA ALA A 194 -13.54 3.79 6.32
C ALA A 194 -13.83 2.35 6.79
N THR A 195 -12.77 1.52 6.95
CA THR A 195 -12.93 0.14 7.42
C THR A 195 -13.21 0.13 8.93
N SER A 196 -14.26 -0.61 9.34
CA SER A 196 -14.57 -0.79 10.76
C SER A 196 -13.47 -1.57 11.48
N VAL A 197 -13.11 -1.12 12.69
CA VAL A 197 -12.13 -1.78 13.56
C VAL A 197 -12.43 -3.27 13.83
N LYS A 198 -13.70 -3.67 13.72
CA LYS A 198 -14.17 -5.05 13.94
C LYS A 198 -14.05 -5.96 12.72
N SER A 199 -13.67 -5.41 11.57
CA SER A 199 -13.56 -6.18 10.31
C SER A 199 -12.17 -6.79 10.15
N ASP A 200 -11.78 -7.70 11.04
CA ASP A 200 -10.42 -8.27 11.13
C ASP A 200 -9.90 -8.81 9.79
N HIS A 201 -10.77 -9.42 8.99
CA HIS A 201 -10.40 -10.02 7.69
C HIS A 201 -10.02 -9.01 6.61
N LEU A 202 -10.29 -7.72 6.81
CA LEU A 202 -9.93 -6.64 5.90
C LEU A 202 -8.59 -5.98 6.26
N PHE A 203 -8.09 -6.21 7.47
CA PHE A 203 -6.81 -5.67 7.92
C PHE A 203 -5.66 -6.63 7.61
N SER A 204 -4.54 -6.06 7.21
CA SER A 204 -3.27 -6.76 7.01
C SER A 204 -2.17 -6.09 7.82
N GLU A 205 -1.13 -6.84 8.18
CA GLU A 205 0.04 -6.29 8.85
C GLU A 205 0.65 -5.13 8.03
N TRP A 206 1.05 -4.09 8.75
CA TRP A 206 1.70 -2.92 8.19
C TRP A 206 3.09 -2.74 8.79
N ASP A 207 4.10 -2.54 7.95
CA ASP A 207 5.51 -2.36 8.34
C ASP A 207 5.83 -0.94 8.82
N ARG A 208 4.81 -0.14 9.05
CA ARG A 208 4.90 1.24 9.53
C ARG A 208 4.11 1.39 10.83
N VAL A 209 4.48 2.40 11.60
CA VAL A 209 3.81 2.78 12.85
C VAL A 209 3.40 4.25 12.76
N LEU A 210 2.21 4.57 13.22
CA LEU A 210 1.80 5.97 13.38
C LEU A 210 2.79 6.71 14.29
N ARG A 211 3.18 7.93 13.92
CA ARG A 211 4.17 8.75 14.67
C ARG A 211 3.81 8.94 16.14
N THR A 212 2.52 8.94 16.48
CA THR A 212 2.03 8.96 17.85
C THR A 212 2.63 7.85 18.71
N TYR A 213 2.96 6.69 18.14
CA TYR A 213 3.49 5.52 18.86
C TYR A 213 5.01 5.31 18.65
N GLU A 214 5.67 6.19 17.91
CA GLU A 214 7.09 6.05 17.54
C GLU A 214 8.00 5.82 18.76
N THR A 215 7.73 6.52 19.86
CA THR A 215 8.60 6.52 21.04
C THR A 215 8.20 5.53 22.13
N VAL A 216 7.05 4.85 22.02
CA VAL A 216 6.48 4.03 23.10
C VAL A 216 7.41 2.88 23.52
N ILE A 217 8.01 2.15 22.56
CA ILE A 217 8.94 1.05 22.86
C ILE A 217 10.21 1.57 23.53
N GLY A 218 10.74 2.69 23.05
CA GLY A 218 11.90 3.35 23.66
C GLY A 218 11.63 3.80 25.11
N GLN A 219 10.44 4.32 25.40
CA GLN A 219 10.05 4.70 26.75
C GLN A 219 9.89 3.48 27.67
N ILE A 220 9.28 2.41 27.20
CA ILE A 220 9.18 1.15 27.95
C ILE A 220 10.59 0.64 28.28
N THR A 221 11.47 0.54 27.28
CA THR A 221 12.83 0.03 27.45
C THR A 221 13.62 0.91 28.42
N SER A 222 13.60 2.24 28.28
CA SER A 222 14.40 3.15 29.11
C SER A 222 13.92 3.26 30.56
N ARG A 223 12.62 3.05 30.80
CA ARG A 223 12.05 3.18 32.17
C ARG A 223 11.98 1.86 32.93
N LEU A 224 12.06 0.72 32.25
CA LEU A 224 12.06 -0.61 32.88
C LEU A 224 13.46 -1.19 33.10
N LYS A 225 14.46 -0.78 32.32
CA LYS A 225 15.90 -1.08 32.53
C LYS A 225 16.55 -0.21 33.65
#